data_ca8d6d7f0e7bbd0e4c14cbcc309e2dea
#
_entry.id   ca8d6d7f0e7bbd0e4c14cbcc309e2dea
#
_cell.length_a   1.000
_cell.length_b   1.000
_cell.length_c   1.000
_cell.angle_alpha   90.00
_cell.angle_beta   90.00
_cell.angle_gamma   90.00
#
_symmetry.space_group_name_H-M   'P 1'
#
loop_
_entity.id
_entity.type
_entity.pdbx_description
1 polymer ?
#
loop_
_entity_poly.entity_id
_entity_poly.type
_entity_poly.pdbx_seq_one_letter_code
_entity_poly.pdbx_strand_id
1 'polypeptide(L)'
;MKTIGVIGGMSWESSTEYYKLLNRHAKARLGGHHNARSLMLTVDFAPIEANQRAGDWNALGQQMADAARQLERGGADLVMLATNTMHRVYESIEAAIDVPFLHIADPTGSALRAAGIQRVGLLGTRYTMEQTFYTGRLRERYGLDTVIPDEAERADVHRIIYDELCHGKVNDASRAVYQRVIEALAARGAQAVILGCTEITLLIKPEDSALPVFDTTALHAQAAVEWAIDSE
;
A
#
# COMPACT_ATOMS: atom_id res chain seq x y z
N MET A 1 -20.74 1.63 -12.70
CA MET A 1 -19.54 1.50 -11.86
C MET A 1 -19.91 1.67 -10.39
N LYS A 2 -19.56 0.71 -9.55
CA LYS A 2 -19.71 0.73 -8.09
C LYS A 2 -18.90 1.84 -7.44
N THR A 3 -19.25 2.22 -6.21
CA THR A 3 -18.60 3.30 -5.47
C THR A 3 -17.48 2.77 -4.61
N ILE A 4 -16.26 3.30 -4.77
CA ILE A 4 -15.06 2.90 -4.02
C ILE A 4 -14.94 3.79 -2.79
N GLY A 5 -14.95 3.22 -1.59
CA GLY A 5 -14.63 3.89 -0.33
C GLY A 5 -13.14 3.81 -0.03
N VAL A 6 -12.51 4.94 0.23
CA VAL A 6 -11.07 5.03 0.53
C VAL A 6 -10.85 5.62 1.91
N ILE A 7 -10.25 4.86 2.81
CA ILE A 7 -9.72 5.40 4.08
C ILE A 7 -8.34 5.97 3.79
N GLY A 8 -8.23 7.29 3.80
CA GLY A 8 -6.99 8.04 3.49
C GLY A 8 -6.52 8.92 4.65
N GLY A 9 -5.50 9.73 4.39
CA GLY A 9 -4.94 10.67 5.37
C GLY A 9 -3.68 10.17 6.10
N MET A 10 -3.13 9.03 5.71
CA MET A 10 -1.97 8.40 6.35
C MET A 10 -0.80 8.12 5.38
N SER A 11 -0.26 9.01 4.62
CA SER A 11 -0.38 10.48 4.62
C SER A 11 -1.48 11.00 3.68
N TRP A 12 -1.66 12.36 3.66
CA TRP A 12 -2.55 13.01 2.68
C TRP A 12 -1.94 12.99 1.28
N GLU A 13 -0.61 13.00 1.17
CA GLU A 13 0.12 12.87 -0.09
C GLU A 13 -0.21 11.53 -0.77
N SER A 14 -0.13 10.45 -0.01
CA SER A 14 -0.55 9.10 -0.48
C SER A 14 -1.99 9.11 -0.96
N SER A 15 -2.88 9.74 -0.21
CA SER A 15 -4.31 9.82 -0.55
C SER A 15 -4.55 10.57 -1.85
N THR A 16 -3.78 11.62 -2.10
CA THR A 16 -3.81 12.36 -3.37
C THR A 16 -3.38 11.47 -4.54
N GLU A 17 -2.36 10.65 -4.35
CA GLU A 17 -1.92 9.73 -5.40
C GLU A 17 -2.96 8.62 -5.66
N TYR A 18 -3.59 8.07 -4.63
CA TYR A 18 -4.73 7.16 -4.80
C TYR A 18 -5.85 7.81 -5.61
N TYR A 19 -6.24 9.05 -5.30
CA TYR A 19 -7.27 9.75 -6.05
C TYR A 19 -6.92 9.89 -7.54
N LYS A 20 -5.66 10.25 -7.84
CA LYS A 20 -5.19 10.34 -9.23
C LYS A 20 -5.21 8.99 -9.94
N LEU A 21 -4.71 7.94 -9.28
CA LEU A 21 -4.62 6.59 -9.85
C LEU A 21 -6.01 6.01 -10.12
N LEU A 22 -6.94 6.09 -9.17
CA LEU A 22 -8.33 5.65 -9.36
C LEU A 22 -8.96 6.30 -10.60
N ASN A 23 -8.81 7.63 -10.75
CA ASN A 23 -9.36 8.35 -11.88
C ASN A 23 -8.65 8.03 -13.21
N ARG A 24 -7.32 7.86 -13.19
CA ARG A 24 -6.56 7.44 -14.38
C ARG A 24 -6.97 6.05 -14.85
N HIS A 25 -7.13 5.09 -13.95
CA HIS A 25 -7.57 3.74 -14.29
C HIS A 25 -9.02 3.71 -14.79
N ALA A 26 -9.94 4.43 -14.15
CA ALA A 26 -11.31 4.54 -14.62
C ALA A 26 -11.38 5.15 -16.04
N LYS A 27 -10.64 6.23 -16.28
CA LYS A 27 -10.57 6.86 -17.61
C LYS A 27 -9.94 5.94 -18.64
N ALA A 28 -8.92 5.18 -18.30
CA ALA A 28 -8.28 4.23 -19.22
C ALA A 28 -9.22 3.09 -19.62
N ARG A 29 -10.06 2.61 -18.69
CA ARG A 29 -11.01 1.50 -18.93
C ARG A 29 -12.29 1.94 -19.64
N LEU A 30 -12.84 3.10 -19.28
CA LEU A 30 -14.15 3.55 -19.74
C LEU A 30 -14.09 4.64 -20.84
N GLY A 31 -12.94 5.33 -20.96
CA GLY A 31 -12.72 6.39 -21.94
C GLY A 31 -13.41 7.72 -21.59
N GLY A 32 -13.37 8.66 -22.53
CA GLY A 32 -14.11 9.93 -22.47
C GLY A 32 -13.87 10.75 -21.20
N HIS A 33 -14.96 11.20 -20.59
CA HIS A 33 -14.96 11.98 -19.36
C HIS A 33 -15.25 11.15 -18.10
N HIS A 34 -15.14 9.83 -18.16
CA HIS A 34 -15.36 8.98 -17.01
C HIS A 34 -14.31 9.21 -15.90
N ASN A 35 -14.78 9.23 -14.66
CA ASN A 35 -14.00 9.27 -13.43
C ASN A 35 -14.39 8.07 -12.55
N ALA A 36 -13.54 7.71 -11.61
CA ALA A 36 -13.91 6.75 -10.58
C ALA A 36 -15.01 7.34 -9.67
N ARG A 37 -16.04 6.55 -9.39
CA ARG A 37 -16.98 6.89 -8.30
C ARG A 37 -16.30 6.54 -6.99
N SER A 38 -15.96 7.56 -6.20
CA SER A 38 -15.23 7.33 -4.95
C SER A 38 -15.69 8.24 -3.83
N LEU A 39 -15.64 7.71 -2.61
CA LEU A 39 -15.76 8.44 -1.35
C LEU A 39 -14.43 8.33 -0.64
N MET A 40 -13.82 9.45 -0.26
CA MET A 40 -12.58 9.45 0.50
C MET A 40 -12.81 10.06 1.87
N LEU A 41 -12.58 9.27 2.92
CA LEU A 41 -12.55 9.74 4.29
C LEU A 41 -11.10 9.94 4.69
N THR A 42 -10.71 11.19 4.90
CA THR A 42 -9.36 11.56 5.33
C THR A 42 -9.32 11.65 6.85
N VAL A 43 -8.48 10.83 7.48
CA VAL A 43 -8.23 10.87 8.93
C VAL A 43 -7.07 11.79 9.27
N ASP A 44 -6.98 12.28 10.51
CA ASP A 44 -5.82 13.00 11.01
C ASP A 44 -4.69 12.00 11.31
N PHE A 45 -3.52 12.20 10.70
CA PHE A 45 -2.40 11.27 10.82
C PHE A 45 -1.63 11.39 12.14
N ALA A 46 -1.61 12.56 12.76
CA ALA A 46 -0.82 12.79 13.96
C ALA A 46 -1.21 11.85 15.13
N PRO A 47 -2.51 11.70 15.51
CA PRO A 47 -2.89 10.74 16.55
C PRO A 47 -2.67 9.28 16.13
N ILE A 48 -2.79 8.96 14.83
CA ILE A 48 -2.52 7.60 14.33
C ILE A 48 -1.04 7.26 14.49
N GLU A 49 -0.15 8.14 14.06
CA GLU A 49 1.29 7.98 14.18
C GLU A 49 1.73 7.85 15.66
N ALA A 50 1.15 8.66 16.56
CA ALA A 50 1.39 8.55 17.99
C ALA A 50 0.97 7.18 18.54
N ASN A 51 -0.18 6.66 18.16
CA ASN A 51 -0.64 5.33 18.56
C ASN A 51 0.22 4.20 17.94
N GLN A 52 0.71 4.36 16.71
CA GLN A 52 1.66 3.42 16.11
C GLN A 52 2.96 3.33 16.93
N ARG A 53 3.51 4.48 17.35
CA ARG A 53 4.69 4.53 18.23
C ARG A 53 4.44 3.92 19.61
N ALA A 54 3.28 4.18 20.18
CA ALA A 54 2.86 3.62 21.46
C ALA A 54 2.54 2.12 21.38
N GLY A 55 2.33 1.57 20.18
CA GLY A 55 1.93 0.18 19.96
C GLY A 55 0.46 -0.08 20.29
N ASP A 56 -0.38 0.96 20.36
CA ASP A 56 -1.82 0.82 20.62
C ASP A 56 -2.60 0.47 19.35
N TRP A 57 -2.40 -0.77 18.92
CA TRP A 57 -3.06 -1.30 17.72
C TRP A 57 -4.56 -1.55 17.89
N ASN A 58 -5.04 -1.66 19.14
CA ASN A 58 -6.46 -1.78 19.43
C ASN A 58 -7.20 -0.46 19.14
N ALA A 59 -6.67 0.66 19.63
CA ALA A 59 -7.22 1.98 19.31
C ALA A 59 -7.21 2.26 17.80
N LEU A 60 -6.10 1.88 17.12
CA LEU A 60 -5.96 2.01 15.67
C LEU A 60 -6.99 1.16 14.91
N GLY A 61 -7.21 -0.09 15.35
CA GLY A 61 -8.25 -0.97 14.79
C GLY A 61 -9.64 -0.37 14.91
N GLN A 62 -9.97 0.18 16.07
CA GLN A 62 -11.27 0.82 16.29
C GLN A 62 -11.46 2.05 15.40
N GLN A 63 -10.43 2.91 15.26
CA GLN A 63 -10.48 4.09 14.40
C GLN A 63 -10.69 3.71 12.93
N MET A 64 -10.00 2.68 12.44
CA MET A 64 -10.15 2.22 11.05
C MET A 64 -11.51 1.56 10.81
N ALA A 65 -12.03 0.81 11.78
CA ALA A 65 -13.37 0.23 11.74
C ALA A 65 -14.45 1.32 11.70
N ASP A 66 -14.30 2.38 12.50
CA ASP A 66 -15.23 3.52 12.49
C ASP A 66 -15.22 4.26 11.15
N ALA A 67 -14.03 4.47 10.57
CA ALA A 67 -13.87 5.08 9.26
C ALA A 67 -14.52 4.22 8.15
N ALA A 68 -14.33 2.90 8.20
CA ALA A 68 -14.94 1.98 7.25
C ALA A 68 -16.46 2.00 7.31
N ARG A 69 -17.05 1.97 8.52
CA ARG A 69 -18.50 2.10 8.70
C ARG A 69 -19.06 3.42 8.16
N GLN A 70 -18.32 4.52 8.29
CA GLN A 70 -18.75 5.81 7.74
C GLN A 70 -18.77 5.78 6.21
N LEU A 71 -17.77 5.15 5.57
CA LEU A 71 -17.74 4.98 4.11
C LEU A 71 -18.89 4.11 3.61
N GLU A 72 -19.13 2.97 4.27
CA GLU A 72 -20.24 2.08 3.93
C GLU A 72 -21.59 2.79 4.05
N ARG A 73 -21.86 3.49 5.17
CA ARG A 73 -23.07 4.31 5.36
C ARG A 73 -23.18 5.45 4.34
N GLY A 74 -22.05 5.95 3.86
CA GLY A 74 -21.96 6.93 2.77
C GLY A 74 -22.29 6.37 1.39
N GLY A 75 -22.46 5.06 1.27
CA GLY A 75 -22.78 4.37 0.02
C GLY A 75 -21.58 3.82 -0.73
N ALA A 76 -20.47 3.53 -0.05
CA ALA A 76 -19.39 2.77 -0.64
C ALA A 76 -19.83 1.31 -0.83
N ASP A 77 -19.56 0.75 -2.01
CA ASP A 77 -19.80 -0.67 -2.35
C ASP A 77 -18.58 -1.55 -2.09
N LEU A 78 -17.40 -0.95 -1.94
CA LEU A 78 -16.11 -1.55 -1.63
C LEU A 78 -15.34 -0.60 -0.72
N VAL A 79 -14.60 -1.11 0.25
CA VAL A 79 -13.70 -0.30 1.09
C VAL A 79 -12.25 -0.72 0.84
N MET A 80 -11.37 0.27 0.75
CA MET A 80 -9.92 0.09 0.69
C MET A 80 -9.20 1.05 1.62
N LEU A 81 -7.97 0.72 2.01
CA LEU A 81 -7.15 1.48 2.94
C LEU A 81 -5.89 2.00 2.23
N ALA A 82 -5.76 3.33 2.12
CA ALA A 82 -4.70 3.99 1.35
C ALA A 82 -3.35 4.05 2.08
N THR A 83 -2.92 2.95 2.70
CA THR A 83 -1.63 2.80 3.39
C THR A 83 -1.30 1.33 3.61
N ASN A 84 -0.03 0.94 3.51
CA ASN A 84 0.38 -0.44 3.78
C ASN A 84 0.37 -0.77 5.28
N THR A 85 0.94 0.07 6.12
CA THR A 85 1.16 -0.19 7.56
C THR A 85 -0.13 -0.53 8.30
N MET A 86 -1.21 0.21 8.04
CA MET A 86 -2.46 0.03 8.77
C MET A 86 -3.26 -1.21 8.34
N HIS A 87 -2.83 -1.92 7.28
CA HIS A 87 -3.36 -3.26 7.01
C HIS A 87 -3.05 -4.28 8.14
N ARG A 88 -2.21 -3.92 9.09
CA ARG A 88 -2.05 -4.68 10.33
C ARG A 88 -3.37 -4.86 11.11
N VAL A 89 -4.28 -3.91 11.00
CA VAL A 89 -5.59 -3.94 11.68
C VAL A 89 -6.75 -4.24 10.72
N TYR A 90 -6.46 -4.87 9.58
CA TYR A 90 -7.45 -5.13 8.52
C TYR A 90 -8.65 -5.97 9.02
N GLU A 91 -8.44 -6.91 9.94
CA GLU A 91 -9.48 -7.74 10.52
C GLU A 91 -10.54 -6.90 11.27
N SER A 92 -10.12 -5.82 11.93
CA SER A 92 -11.06 -4.88 12.58
C SER A 92 -11.92 -4.13 11.56
N ILE A 93 -11.39 -3.86 10.37
CA ILE A 93 -12.13 -3.24 9.27
C ILE A 93 -13.13 -4.24 8.70
N GLU A 94 -12.67 -5.43 8.30
CA GLU A 94 -13.52 -6.49 7.72
C GLU A 94 -14.67 -6.89 8.65
N ALA A 95 -14.41 -6.97 9.96
CA ALA A 95 -15.46 -7.29 10.95
C ALA A 95 -16.49 -6.16 11.18
N ALA A 96 -16.24 -4.96 10.68
CA ALA A 96 -17.05 -3.78 10.95
C ALA A 96 -18.00 -3.39 9.82
N ILE A 97 -17.88 -3.99 8.64
CA ILE A 97 -18.62 -3.65 7.41
C ILE A 97 -19.13 -4.92 6.72
N ASP A 98 -20.20 -4.79 5.98
CA ASP A 98 -20.80 -5.87 5.18
C ASP A 98 -20.29 -5.84 3.71
N VAL A 99 -19.81 -4.68 3.24
CA VAL A 99 -19.22 -4.56 1.91
C VAL A 99 -17.81 -5.13 1.88
N PRO A 100 -17.31 -5.60 0.70
CA PRO A 100 -15.96 -6.15 0.60
C PRO A 100 -14.88 -5.14 1.01
N PHE A 101 -13.83 -5.64 1.68
CA PHE A 101 -12.58 -4.93 1.91
C PHE A 101 -11.50 -5.44 0.96
N LEU A 102 -10.89 -4.55 0.18
CA LEU A 102 -9.77 -4.88 -0.70
C LEU A 102 -8.44 -4.71 0.05
N HIS A 103 -7.78 -5.83 0.34
CA HIS A 103 -6.49 -5.82 1.03
C HIS A 103 -5.35 -5.54 0.04
N ILE A 104 -4.46 -4.56 0.33
CA ILE A 104 -3.41 -4.08 -0.58
C ILE A 104 -2.41 -5.17 -1.02
N ALA A 105 -2.18 -6.20 -0.21
CA ALA A 105 -1.30 -7.31 -0.58
C ALA A 105 -1.90 -8.24 -1.64
N ASP A 106 -3.22 -8.27 -1.81
CA ASP A 106 -3.87 -9.20 -2.73
C ASP A 106 -3.61 -8.86 -4.20
N PRO A 107 -3.81 -7.63 -4.68
CA PRO A 107 -3.42 -7.25 -6.04
C PRO A 107 -1.93 -7.42 -6.30
N THR A 108 -1.09 -7.10 -5.30
CA THR A 108 0.37 -7.27 -5.39
C THR A 108 0.75 -8.74 -5.56
N GLY A 109 0.18 -9.62 -4.72
CA GLY A 109 0.42 -11.06 -4.79
C GLY A 109 -0.05 -11.65 -6.13
N SER A 110 -1.21 -11.23 -6.61
CA SER A 110 -1.74 -11.65 -7.92
C SER A 110 -0.83 -11.23 -9.07
N ALA A 111 -0.36 -9.99 -9.07
CA ALA A 111 0.53 -9.46 -10.10
C ALA A 111 1.90 -10.17 -10.11
N LEU A 112 2.48 -10.41 -8.94
CA LEU A 112 3.73 -11.16 -8.79
C LEU A 112 3.61 -12.60 -9.32
N ARG A 113 2.51 -13.29 -8.98
CA ARG A 113 2.22 -14.63 -9.49
C ARG A 113 2.05 -14.65 -11.01
N ALA A 114 1.33 -13.69 -11.56
CA ALA A 114 1.15 -13.55 -13.01
C ALA A 114 2.48 -13.32 -13.74
N ALA A 115 3.43 -12.62 -13.09
CA ALA A 115 4.79 -12.41 -13.60
C ALA A 115 5.73 -13.61 -13.38
N GLY A 116 5.27 -14.71 -12.77
CA GLY A 116 6.10 -15.91 -12.51
C GLY A 116 7.10 -15.73 -11.36
N ILE A 117 6.97 -14.68 -10.54
CA ILE A 117 7.84 -14.41 -9.39
C ILE A 117 7.50 -15.37 -8.27
N GLN A 118 8.53 -15.93 -7.62
CA GLN A 118 8.40 -16.81 -6.46
C GLN A 118 9.04 -16.22 -5.20
N ARG A 119 10.10 -15.42 -5.38
CA ARG A 119 10.83 -14.78 -4.29
C ARG A 119 10.95 -13.28 -4.55
N VAL A 120 10.48 -12.45 -3.59
CA VAL A 120 10.35 -11.01 -3.78
C VAL A 120 10.94 -10.23 -2.62
N GLY A 121 11.68 -9.15 -2.92
CA GLY A 121 12.14 -8.18 -1.93
C GLY A 121 10.97 -7.28 -1.46
N LEU A 122 10.94 -6.92 -0.20
CA LEU A 122 9.94 -6.00 0.35
C LEU A 122 10.62 -4.79 0.98
N LEU A 123 10.30 -3.61 0.47
CA LEU A 123 10.66 -2.31 1.04
C LEU A 123 9.41 -1.62 1.57
N GLY A 124 9.51 -1.06 2.77
CA GLY A 124 8.39 -0.37 3.40
C GLY A 124 8.77 0.16 4.77
N THR A 125 7.78 0.53 5.57
CA THR A 125 8.04 0.84 6.98
C THR A 125 8.52 -0.42 7.73
N ARG A 126 9.20 -0.24 8.87
CA ARG A 126 9.59 -1.36 9.72
C ARG A 126 8.40 -2.29 10.03
N TYR A 127 7.21 -1.72 10.25
CA TYR A 127 6.00 -2.50 10.51
C TYR A 127 5.63 -3.39 9.32
N THR A 128 5.69 -2.87 8.10
CA THR A 128 5.38 -3.63 6.89
C THR A 128 6.41 -4.72 6.60
N MET A 129 7.70 -4.43 6.82
CA MET A 129 8.78 -5.39 6.55
C MET A 129 8.85 -6.52 7.60
N GLU A 130 8.71 -6.19 8.90
CA GLU A 130 8.99 -7.13 9.99
C GLU A 130 7.77 -7.93 10.46
N GLN A 131 6.55 -7.44 10.22
CA GLN A 131 5.34 -8.07 10.75
C GLN A 131 4.65 -8.97 9.71
N THR A 132 3.96 -9.98 10.21
CA THR A 132 3.41 -11.06 9.38
C THR A 132 2.14 -10.70 8.62
N PHE A 133 1.48 -9.59 8.94
CA PHE A 133 0.21 -9.22 8.30
C PHE A 133 0.36 -9.04 6.78
N TYR A 134 1.54 -8.63 6.31
CA TYR A 134 1.83 -8.46 4.89
C TYR A 134 2.54 -9.69 4.32
N THR A 135 3.69 -10.04 4.86
CA THR A 135 4.53 -11.17 4.38
C THR A 135 3.84 -12.51 4.56
N GLY A 136 3.10 -12.70 5.66
CA GLY A 136 2.29 -13.90 5.91
C GLY A 136 1.20 -14.06 4.86
N ARG A 137 0.44 -12.98 4.55
CA ARG A 137 -0.61 -13.02 3.52
C ARG A 137 -0.06 -13.36 2.13
N LEU A 138 1.10 -12.78 1.75
CA LEU A 138 1.76 -13.12 0.48
C LEU A 138 2.15 -14.60 0.43
N ARG A 139 2.69 -15.14 1.52
CA ARG A 139 3.08 -16.55 1.60
C ARG A 139 1.87 -17.49 1.58
N GLU A 140 0.86 -17.22 2.41
CA GLU A 140 -0.27 -18.14 2.62
C GLU A 140 -1.22 -18.18 1.43
N ARG A 141 -1.51 -17.02 0.83
CA ARG A 141 -2.45 -16.90 -0.28
C ARG A 141 -1.81 -17.07 -1.66
N TYR A 142 -0.54 -16.64 -1.80
CA TYR A 142 0.12 -16.56 -3.11
C TYR A 142 1.36 -17.44 -3.22
N GLY A 143 1.79 -18.12 -2.13
CA GLY A 143 2.98 -18.97 -2.14
C GLY A 143 4.27 -18.22 -2.41
N LEU A 144 4.32 -16.92 -2.07
CA LEU A 144 5.48 -16.06 -2.32
C LEU A 144 6.42 -16.06 -1.11
N ASP A 145 7.71 -16.29 -1.37
CA ASP A 145 8.77 -16.09 -0.39
C ASP A 145 9.20 -14.62 -0.37
N THR A 146 9.22 -14.00 0.80
CA THR A 146 9.54 -12.58 0.96
C THR A 146 10.89 -12.40 1.63
N VAL A 147 11.78 -11.65 0.99
CA VAL A 147 13.09 -11.24 1.51
C VAL A 147 12.99 -9.78 1.95
N ILE A 148 13.40 -9.50 3.19
CA ILE A 148 13.46 -8.12 3.73
C ILE A 148 14.92 -7.70 3.87
N PRO A 149 15.26 -6.39 3.86
CA PRO A 149 16.60 -5.88 4.11
C PRO A 149 17.16 -6.33 5.46
N ASP A 150 18.45 -6.25 5.67
CA ASP A 150 19.03 -6.49 6.99
C ASP A 150 18.59 -5.41 8.01
N GLU A 151 18.99 -5.56 9.27
CA GLU A 151 18.51 -4.67 10.34
C GLU A 151 18.94 -3.20 10.12
N ALA A 152 20.18 -2.98 9.69
CA ALA A 152 20.70 -1.64 9.45
C ALA A 152 20.03 -1.00 8.21
N GLU A 153 19.90 -1.77 7.13
CA GLU A 153 19.21 -1.37 5.91
C GLU A 153 17.73 -1.05 6.19
N ARG A 154 17.02 -1.87 7.00
CA ARG A 154 15.62 -1.60 7.41
C ARG A 154 15.49 -0.31 8.20
N ALA A 155 16.46 -0.03 9.08
CA ALA A 155 16.46 1.22 9.85
C ALA A 155 16.60 2.44 8.93
N ASP A 156 17.51 2.38 7.94
CA ASP A 156 17.69 3.44 6.95
C ASP A 156 16.44 3.64 6.09
N VAL A 157 15.88 2.56 5.55
CA VAL A 157 14.65 2.60 4.74
C VAL A 157 13.51 3.23 5.54
N HIS A 158 13.31 2.81 6.79
CA HIS A 158 12.27 3.35 7.67
C HIS A 158 12.46 4.84 7.97
N ARG A 159 13.69 5.24 8.33
CA ARG A 159 14.05 6.63 8.60
C ARG A 159 13.77 7.53 7.39
N ILE A 160 14.24 7.12 6.20
CA ILE A 160 14.03 7.89 4.97
C ILE A 160 12.52 8.08 4.68
N ILE A 161 11.71 7.04 4.90
CA ILE A 161 10.24 7.17 4.73
C ILE A 161 9.69 8.27 5.63
N TYR A 162 9.96 8.21 6.94
CA TYR A 162 9.33 9.12 7.90
C TYR A 162 9.96 10.52 7.90
N ASP A 163 11.29 10.63 7.84
CA ASP A 163 11.98 11.91 8.01
C ASP A 163 12.08 12.72 6.70
N GLU A 164 11.93 12.05 5.55
CA GLU A 164 12.10 12.66 4.24
C GLU A 164 10.84 12.52 3.38
N LEU A 165 10.47 11.30 2.98
CA LEU A 165 9.44 11.08 1.96
C LEU A 165 8.03 11.48 2.42
N CYS A 166 7.66 11.23 3.68
CA CYS A 166 6.39 11.69 4.27
C CYS A 166 6.31 13.23 4.38
N HIS A 167 7.41 13.93 4.19
CA HIS A 167 7.48 15.40 4.11
C HIS A 167 7.71 15.89 2.66
N GLY A 168 7.53 15.03 1.66
CA GLY A 168 7.72 15.35 0.25
C GLY A 168 9.17 15.64 -0.15
N LYS A 169 10.15 15.31 0.71
CA LYS A 169 11.57 15.52 0.45
C LYS A 169 12.14 14.33 -0.33
N VAL A 170 12.61 14.59 -1.54
CA VAL A 170 13.28 13.61 -2.40
C VAL A 170 14.73 14.02 -2.57
N ASN A 171 15.66 13.15 -2.19
CA ASN A 171 17.08 13.45 -2.29
C ASN A 171 17.90 12.29 -2.86
N ASP A 172 18.95 12.61 -3.64
CA ASP A 172 19.73 11.61 -4.38
C ASP A 172 20.58 10.74 -3.46
N ALA A 173 20.97 11.24 -2.28
CA ALA A 173 21.69 10.43 -1.30
C ALA A 173 20.79 9.29 -0.77
N SER A 174 19.54 9.59 -0.49
CA SER A 174 18.55 8.59 -0.06
C SER A 174 18.18 7.63 -1.20
N ARG A 175 18.14 8.11 -2.47
CA ARG A 175 17.98 7.23 -3.63
C ARG A 175 19.12 6.23 -3.72
N ALA A 176 20.36 6.67 -3.56
CA ALA A 176 21.54 5.78 -3.58
C ALA A 176 21.51 4.74 -2.45
N VAL A 177 20.94 5.06 -1.28
CA VAL A 177 20.70 4.08 -0.21
C VAL A 177 19.73 3.00 -0.68
N TYR A 178 18.59 3.39 -1.23
CA TYR A 178 17.57 2.44 -1.73
C TYR A 178 18.12 1.54 -2.85
N GLN A 179 18.90 2.10 -3.78
CA GLN A 179 19.54 1.33 -4.86
C GLN A 179 20.43 0.22 -4.31
N ARG A 180 21.31 0.54 -3.34
CA ARG A 180 22.15 -0.46 -2.67
C ARG A 180 21.33 -1.53 -1.94
N VAL A 181 20.27 -1.14 -1.26
CA VAL A 181 19.38 -2.08 -0.57
C VAL A 181 18.68 -3.01 -1.58
N ILE A 182 18.23 -2.50 -2.72
CA ILE A 182 17.63 -3.33 -3.79
C ILE A 182 18.68 -4.31 -4.38
N GLU A 183 19.91 -3.86 -4.61
CA GLU A 183 20.99 -4.72 -5.05
C GLU A 183 21.30 -5.83 -4.04
N ALA A 184 21.30 -5.52 -2.73
CA ALA A 184 21.48 -6.49 -1.68
C ALA A 184 20.33 -7.51 -1.62
N LEU A 185 19.09 -7.08 -1.85
CA LEU A 185 17.94 -7.98 -1.99
C LEU A 185 18.08 -8.91 -3.21
N ALA A 186 18.54 -8.38 -4.36
CA ALA A 186 18.82 -9.16 -5.56
C ALA A 186 19.91 -10.21 -5.30
N ALA A 187 21.00 -9.85 -4.63
CA ALA A 187 22.06 -10.77 -4.24
C ALA A 187 21.59 -11.91 -3.32
N ARG A 188 20.50 -11.66 -2.55
CA ARG A 188 19.84 -12.68 -1.71
C ARG A 188 18.73 -13.44 -2.44
N GLY A 189 18.66 -13.32 -3.77
CA GLY A 189 17.80 -14.08 -4.65
C GLY A 189 16.39 -13.51 -4.83
N ALA A 190 16.14 -12.24 -4.49
CA ALA A 190 14.91 -11.58 -4.86
C ALA A 190 14.85 -11.40 -6.39
N GLN A 191 13.72 -11.75 -7.00
CA GLN A 191 13.48 -11.66 -8.45
C GLN A 191 12.77 -10.36 -8.84
N ALA A 192 12.18 -9.68 -7.86
CA ALA A 192 11.49 -8.41 -7.98
C ALA A 192 11.52 -7.69 -6.63
N VAL A 193 11.11 -6.43 -6.59
CA VAL A 193 10.97 -5.66 -5.35
C VAL A 193 9.58 -5.04 -5.24
N ILE A 194 8.96 -5.20 -4.07
CA ILE A 194 7.70 -4.53 -3.70
C ILE A 194 8.03 -3.18 -3.06
N LEU A 195 7.46 -2.11 -3.58
CA LEU A 195 7.44 -0.81 -2.90
C LEU A 195 6.22 -0.75 -1.99
N GLY A 196 6.40 -1.22 -0.75
CA GLY A 196 5.37 -1.34 0.28
C GLY A 196 5.15 -0.04 1.07
N CYS A 197 5.33 1.09 0.46
CA CYS A 197 4.99 2.43 0.95
C CYS A 197 4.79 3.34 -0.26
N THR A 198 3.70 4.09 -0.28
CA THR A 198 3.33 4.97 -1.39
C THR A 198 4.42 5.99 -1.69
N GLU A 199 5.04 6.52 -0.63
CA GLU A 199 6.06 7.56 -0.71
C GLU A 199 7.35 7.07 -1.36
N ILE A 200 7.67 5.77 -1.31
CA ILE A 200 8.88 5.22 -1.95
C ILE A 200 8.84 5.47 -3.46
N THR A 201 7.66 5.47 -4.07
CA THR A 201 7.49 5.74 -5.51
C THR A 201 7.86 7.17 -5.92
N LEU A 202 7.95 8.11 -4.97
CA LEU A 202 8.48 9.46 -5.21
C LEU A 202 9.99 9.40 -5.46
N LEU A 203 10.69 8.50 -4.78
CA LEU A 203 12.15 8.38 -4.78
C LEU A 203 12.65 7.35 -5.81
N ILE A 204 12.03 6.18 -5.87
CA ILE A 204 12.47 5.04 -6.71
C ILE A 204 11.50 4.85 -7.86
N LYS A 205 12.05 4.91 -9.07
CA LYS A 205 11.38 4.60 -10.32
C LYS A 205 11.88 3.26 -10.88
N PRO A 206 11.23 2.66 -11.87
CA PRO A 206 11.72 1.43 -12.49
C PRO A 206 13.16 1.52 -12.97
N GLU A 207 13.59 2.67 -13.50
CA GLU A 207 14.96 2.93 -13.97
C GLU A 207 15.99 3.05 -12.85
N ASP A 208 15.58 3.28 -11.62
CA ASP A 208 16.44 3.36 -10.43
C ASP A 208 16.70 1.97 -9.79
N SER A 209 16.02 0.92 -10.27
CA SER A 209 16.02 -0.40 -9.63
C SER A 209 16.69 -1.46 -10.50
N ALA A 210 17.59 -2.25 -9.90
CA ALA A 210 18.17 -3.45 -10.53
C ALA A 210 17.17 -4.61 -10.67
N LEU A 211 15.99 -4.52 -10.01
CA LEU A 211 14.94 -5.54 -10.05
C LEU A 211 13.64 -4.93 -10.60
N PRO A 212 12.76 -5.75 -11.23
CA PRO A 212 11.40 -5.33 -11.54
C PRO A 212 10.68 -4.79 -10.30
N VAL A 213 10.02 -3.64 -10.44
CA VAL A 213 9.36 -2.91 -9.34
C VAL A 213 7.87 -3.18 -9.35
N PHE A 214 7.31 -3.51 -8.19
CA PHE A 214 5.87 -3.66 -7.97
C PHE A 214 5.39 -2.58 -7.00
N ASP A 215 4.69 -1.59 -7.55
CA ASP A 215 4.07 -0.49 -6.80
C ASP A 215 2.74 -0.95 -6.22
N THR A 216 2.70 -1.13 -4.90
CA THR A 216 1.49 -1.59 -4.19
C THR A 216 0.32 -0.63 -4.35
N THR A 217 0.58 0.66 -4.45
CA THR A 217 -0.45 1.70 -4.56
C THR A 217 -1.12 1.67 -5.93
N ALA A 218 -0.32 1.58 -6.99
CA ALA A 218 -0.84 1.51 -8.35
C ALA A 218 -1.66 0.23 -8.56
N LEU A 219 -1.13 -0.92 -8.12
CA LEU A 219 -1.83 -2.22 -8.22
C LEU A 219 -3.13 -2.24 -7.41
N HIS A 220 -3.12 -1.65 -6.21
CA HIS A 220 -4.30 -1.57 -5.35
C HIS A 220 -5.40 -0.69 -5.96
N ALA A 221 -5.04 0.50 -6.45
CA ALA A 221 -5.97 1.40 -7.11
C ALA A 221 -6.54 0.79 -8.41
N GLN A 222 -5.71 0.12 -9.20
CA GLN A 222 -6.14 -0.58 -10.41
C GLN A 222 -7.17 -1.66 -10.07
N ALA A 223 -6.87 -2.53 -9.12
CA ALA A 223 -7.76 -3.62 -8.72
C ALA A 223 -9.11 -3.11 -8.18
N ALA A 224 -9.10 -2.01 -7.42
CA ALA A 224 -10.34 -1.40 -6.94
C ALA A 224 -11.24 -0.90 -8.09
N VAL A 225 -10.64 -0.28 -9.10
CA VAL A 225 -11.37 0.20 -10.29
C VAL A 225 -11.89 -0.97 -11.12
N GLU A 226 -11.08 -1.98 -11.37
CA GLU A 226 -11.48 -3.19 -12.09
C GLU A 226 -12.67 -3.86 -11.39
N TRP A 227 -12.56 -4.08 -10.07
CA TRP A 227 -13.67 -4.62 -9.28
C TRP A 227 -14.93 -3.77 -9.39
N ALA A 228 -14.81 -2.44 -9.28
CA ALA A 228 -15.94 -1.53 -9.31
C ALA A 228 -16.64 -1.46 -10.67
N ILE A 229 -15.93 -1.76 -11.75
CA ILE A 229 -16.50 -1.84 -13.12
C ILE A 229 -17.13 -3.21 -13.37
N ASP A 230 -16.42 -4.29 -13.01
CA ASP A 230 -16.80 -5.65 -13.39
C ASP A 230 -17.90 -6.23 -12.46
N SER A 231 -18.20 -5.58 -11.31
CA SER A 231 -19.25 -5.96 -10.34
C SER A 231 -20.61 -5.28 -10.61
N GLU A 232 -20.78 -4.64 -11.75
CA GLU A 232 -22.00 -3.90 -12.13
C GLU A 232 -23.16 -4.79 -12.57
#